data_019ce74820146a2a68022b25b01365c2
#
_entry.id   019ce74820146a2a68022b25b01365c2
#
_cell.length_a   1.000
_cell.length_b   1.000
_cell.length_c   1.000
_cell.angle_alpha   90.00
_cell.angle_beta   90.00
_cell.angle_gamma   90.00
#
_symmetry.space_group_name_H-M   'P 1'
#
loop_
_entity.id
_entity.type
_entity.pdbx_description
1 polymer ?
#
loop_
_entity_poly.entity_id
_entity_poly.type
_entity_poly.pdbx_seq_one_letter_code
_entity_poly.pdbx_strand_id
1 'polypeptide(L)'
;ITILKEHGFQGMVITDHDTYNGYRYWKKNLKGKKHTDFVVLKGIEYDTRDAGHILVIMPEGVKMRLLEMRGMPLALLIDLVHRNGGVLGPAHPCGEKYMSFTHARRYYLSPEIVKRFDFIETFNCCEPKDSNAGALKLAEKYGKVMTGGSDSHKTDCVGRAYTILPEPVKTETELISLIHKKTAFKTGGVYYNKTTKEKIGKVNKLLVYLSLIHI
;
A
#
# COMPACT_ATOMS: atom_id res chain seq x y z
N ILE A 1 8.52 14.49 1.02
CA ILE A 1 7.80 15.34 0.04
C ILE A 1 8.78 15.99 -0.91
N THR A 2 9.86 16.65 -0.43
CA THR A 2 10.83 17.33 -1.29
C THR A 2 11.34 16.44 -2.43
N ILE A 3 11.85 15.25 -2.11
CA ILE A 3 12.32 14.27 -3.11
C ILE A 3 11.24 13.92 -4.12
N LEU A 4 9.99 13.72 -3.68
CA LEU A 4 8.88 13.41 -4.57
C LEU A 4 8.58 14.55 -5.55
N LYS A 5 8.59 15.80 -5.07
CA LYS A 5 8.40 16.98 -5.92
C LYS A 5 9.52 17.13 -6.95
N GLU A 6 10.77 16.88 -6.56
CA GLU A 6 11.93 16.88 -7.47
C GLU A 6 11.79 15.84 -8.58
N HIS A 7 11.10 14.72 -8.30
CA HIS A 7 10.78 13.68 -9.28
C HIS A 7 9.45 13.91 -10.03
N GLY A 8 8.80 15.07 -9.85
CA GLY A 8 7.58 15.45 -10.58
C GLY A 8 6.28 14.87 -10.02
N PHE A 9 6.29 14.30 -8.81
CA PHE A 9 5.07 13.82 -8.16
C PHE A 9 4.20 14.97 -7.67
N GLN A 10 2.88 14.81 -7.77
CA GLN A 10 1.88 15.76 -7.28
C GLN A 10 1.32 15.38 -5.90
N GLY A 11 1.51 14.13 -5.49
CA GLY A 11 1.00 13.64 -4.21
C GLY A 11 1.57 12.29 -3.80
N MET A 12 1.17 11.85 -2.61
CA MET A 12 1.48 10.53 -2.07
C MET A 12 0.38 10.04 -1.16
N VAL A 13 0.28 8.73 -0.99
CA VAL A 13 -0.45 8.09 0.11
C VAL A 13 0.58 7.62 1.14
N ILE A 14 0.42 8.02 2.40
CA ILE A 14 1.26 7.51 3.50
C ILE A 14 0.62 6.21 4.00
N THR A 15 1.38 5.11 3.97
CA THR A 15 0.90 3.76 4.32
C THR A 15 1.84 3.10 5.31
N ASP A 16 2.07 3.73 6.47
CA ASP A 16 2.89 3.13 7.54
C ASP A 16 2.25 1.81 8.03
N HIS A 17 3.08 0.85 8.47
CA HIS A 17 2.60 -0.41 9.04
C HIS A 17 1.79 -0.21 10.32
N ASP A 18 0.55 -0.68 10.32
CA ASP A 18 -0.38 -0.73 11.46
C ASP A 18 -0.51 0.60 12.24
N THR A 19 -0.25 1.73 11.58
CA THR A 19 -0.33 3.04 12.23
C THR A 19 -0.58 4.17 11.23
N TYR A 20 -1.17 5.25 11.71
CA TYR A 20 -1.30 6.52 10.98
C TYR A 20 -0.32 7.59 11.47
N ASN A 21 0.77 7.22 12.15
CA ASN A 21 1.68 8.19 12.77
C ASN A 21 2.34 9.12 11.78
N GLY A 22 2.79 8.65 10.62
CA GLY A 22 3.37 9.48 9.57
C GLY A 22 2.37 10.51 9.05
N TYR A 23 1.12 10.10 8.78
CA TYR A 23 0.07 11.04 8.38
C TYR A 23 -0.27 12.04 9.49
N ARG A 24 -0.38 11.60 10.77
CA ARG A 24 -0.60 12.48 11.92
C ARG A 24 0.52 13.50 12.08
N TYR A 25 1.77 13.08 11.92
CA TYR A 25 2.92 13.97 11.94
C TYR A 25 2.83 15.03 10.85
N TRP A 26 2.57 14.63 9.59
CA TRP A 26 2.39 15.56 8.48
C TRP A 26 1.24 16.54 8.76
N LYS A 27 0.09 16.04 9.18
CA LYS A 27 -1.08 16.88 9.46
C LYS A 27 -0.82 17.93 10.50
N LYS A 28 -0.12 17.59 11.59
CA LYS A 28 0.21 18.50 12.70
C LYS A 28 1.27 19.52 12.34
N ASN A 29 2.29 19.10 11.61
CA ASN A 29 3.52 19.88 11.47
C ASN A 29 3.68 20.56 10.11
N LEU A 30 3.12 20.00 9.04
CA LEU A 30 3.39 20.43 7.67
C LEU A 30 2.14 20.89 6.91
N LYS A 31 0.97 20.28 7.14
CA LYS A 31 -0.28 20.61 6.42
C LYS A 31 -0.62 22.09 6.55
N GLY A 32 -0.78 22.77 5.41
CA GLY A 32 -1.06 24.21 5.34
C GLY A 32 0.09 25.14 5.70
N LYS A 33 1.28 24.58 5.99
CA LYS A 33 2.49 25.36 6.37
C LYS A 33 3.62 25.19 5.36
N LYS A 34 3.83 23.95 4.87
CA LYS A 34 4.88 23.62 3.90
C LYS A 34 4.30 22.69 2.83
N HIS A 35 4.81 22.80 1.61
CA HIS A 35 4.38 21.96 0.48
C HIS A 35 2.86 21.97 0.27
N THR A 36 2.25 23.15 0.30
CA THR A 36 0.78 23.33 0.20
C THR A 36 0.22 22.95 -1.17
N ASP A 37 1.08 22.85 -2.16
CA ASP A 37 0.84 22.42 -3.53
C ASP A 37 0.96 20.89 -3.74
N PHE A 38 1.28 20.13 -2.67
CA PHE A 38 1.48 18.69 -2.71
C PHE A 38 0.41 17.95 -1.93
N VAL A 39 -0.25 16.99 -2.57
CA VAL A 39 -1.32 16.21 -1.97
C VAL A 39 -0.75 15.08 -1.10
N VAL A 40 -1.21 14.98 0.14
CA VAL A 40 -0.87 13.86 1.03
C VAL A 40 -2.14 13.21 1.52
N LEU A 41 -2.34 11.96 1.13
CA LEU A 41 -3.48 11.15 1.50
C LEU A 41 -3.13 10.17 2.61
N LYS A 42 -4.15 9.79 3.38
CA LYS A 42 -4.04 8.86 4.50
C LYS A 42 -4.36 7.44 4.06
N GLY A 43 -3.41 6.54 4.19
CA GLY A 43 -3.58 5.10 4.07
C GLY A 43 -2.90 4.38 5.23
N ILE A 44 -2.93 3.07 5.20
CA ILE A 44 -2.20 2.20 6.12
C ILE A 44 -1.82 0.91 5.40
N GLU A 45 -0.64 0.38 5.69
CA GLU A 45 -0.28 -0.99 5.34
C GLU A 45 -0.58 -1.88 6.54
N TYR A 46 -1.62 -2.69 6.42
CA TYR A 46 -2.14 -3.49 7.52
C TYR A 46 -1.57 -4.90 7.50
N ASP A 47 -0.97 -5.33 8.62
CA ASP A 47 -0.45 -6.69 8.80
C ASP A 47 -1.57 -7.64 9.20
N THR A 48 -2.08 -8.41 8.23
CA THR A 48 -3.11 -9.41 8.50
C THR A 48 -2.52 -10.68 9.12
N ARG A 49 -3.33 -11.44 9.83
CA ARG A 49 -2.92 -12.71 10.42
C ARG A 49 -2.72 -13.83 9.39
N ASP A 50 -3.40 -13.75 8.23
CA ASP A 50 -3.54 -14.89 7.31
C ASP A 50 -3.35 -14.56 5.83
N ALA A 51 -3.05 -13.30 5.48
CA ALA A 51 -2.99 -12.86 4.09
C ALA A 51 -1.83 -11.90 3.76
N GLY A 52 -0.88 -11.71 4.69
CA GLY A 52 0.23 -10.76 4.51
C GLY A 52 -0.22 -9.30 4.61
N HIS A 53 0.47 -8.43 3.90
CA HIS A 53 0.27 -6.99 3.95
C HIS A 53 -0.86 -6.52 3.03
N ILE A 54 -1.75 -5.70 3.56
CA ILE A 54 -2.89 -5.16 2.83
C ILE A 54 -2.90 -3.63 2.95
N LEU A 55 -2.85 -2.96 1.82
CA LEU A 55 -3.03 -1.51 1.74
C LEU A 55 -4.51 -1.17 1.93
N VAL A 56 -4.80 -0.25 2.84
CA VAL A 56 -6.16 0.18 3.14
C VAL A 56 -6.25 1.70 3.04
N ILE A 57 -7.28 2.19 2.35
CA ILE A 57 -7.60 3.61 2.24
C ILE A 57 -9.05 3.79 2.71
N MET A 58 -9.24 4.59 3.76
CA MET A 58 -10.55 4.95 4.30
C MET A 58 -10.98 6.33 3.81
N PRO A 59 -12.29 6.59 3.67
CA PRO A 59 -12.78 7.92 3.28
C PRO A 59 -12.26 9.03 4.19
N GLU A 60 -12.19 10.24 3.65
CA GLU A 60 -11.80 11.42 4.42
C GLU A 60 -12.68 11.55 5.68
N GLY A 61 -12.05 11.90 6.80
CA GLY A 61 -12.73 12.06 8.09
C GLY A 61 -13.00 10.78 8.86
N VAL A 62 -13.00 9.60 8.21
CA VAL A 62 -13.20 8.32 8.90
C VAL A 62 -11.99 8.02 9.79
N LYS A 63 -12.27 7.80 11.09
CA LYS A 63 -11.28 7.41 12.10
C LYS A 63 -11.55 5.98 12.53
N MET A 64 -10.65 5.06 12.18
CA MET A 64 -10.82 3.64 12.52
C MET A 64 -9.59 3.13 13.27
N ARG A 65 -9.67 3.19 14.61
CA ARG A 65 -8.58 2.73 15.49
C ARG A 65 -8.28 1.24 15.38
N LEU A 66 -9.26 0.43 14.98
CA LEU A 66 -9.07 -1.01 14.77
C LEU A 66 -8.01 -1.31 13.69
N LEU A 67 -7.81 -0.41 12.73
CA LEU A 67 -6.75 -0.54 11.73
C LEU A 67 -5.35 -0.27 12.29
N GLU A 68 -5.24 0.20 13.53
CA GLU A 68 -3.96 0.35 14.22
C GLU A 68 -3.68 -0.84 15.19
N MET A 69 -4.49 -1.90 15.07
CA MET A 69 -4.33 -3.15 15.83
C MET A 69 -4.12 -4.30 14.85
N ARG A 70 -2.87 -4.68 14.62
CA ARG A 70 -2.48 -5.73 13.67
C ARG A 70 -3.13 -7.09 13.94
N GLY A 71 -3.15 -7.97 12.94
CA GLY A 71 -3.49 -9.37 13.11
C GLY A 71 -4.96 -9.71 12.90
N MET A 72 -5.79 -8.80 12.38
CA MET A 72 -7.15 -9.14 11.95
C MET A 72 -7.11 -10.10 10.75
N PRO A 73 -7.94 -11.16 10.73
CA PRO A 73 -8.09 -12.00 9.54
C PRO A 73 -8.59 -11.19 8.34
N LEU A 74 -8.07 -11.49 7.13
CA LEU A 74 -8.41 -10.75 5.91
C LEU A 74 -9.92 -10.61 5.67
N ALA A 75 -10.69 -11.67 5.88
CA ALA A 75 -12.13 -11.64 5.64
C ALA A 75 -12.85 -10.57 6.49
N LEU A 76 -12.46 -10.46 7.77
CA LEU A 76 -13.00 -9.44 8.68
C LEU A 76 -12.50 -8.04 8.30
N LEU A 77 -11.23 -7.92 7.90
CA LEU A 77 -10.67 -6.65 7.43
C LEU A 77 -11.44 -6.12 6.21
N ILE A 78 -11.71 -6.98 5.23
CA ILE A 78 -12.49 -6.62 4.04
C ILE A 78 -13.89 -6.12 4.45
N ASP A 79 -14.59 -6.89 5.29
CA ASP A 79 -15.94 -6.51 5.74
C ASP A 79 -15.94 -5.18 6.50
N LEU A 80 -14.95 -4.97 7.36
CA LEU A 80 -14.79 -3.73 8.12
C LEU A 80 -14.55 -2.54 7.21
N VAL A 81 -13.61 -2.66 6.26
CA VAL A 81 -13.24 -1.59 5.34
C VAL A 81 -14.41 -1.23 4.42
N HIS A 82 -15.01 -2.22 3.76
CA HIS A 82 -16.11 -2.00 2.82
C HIS A 82 -17.36 -1.42 3.49
N ARG A 83 -17.75 -1.91 4.67
CA ARG A 83 -18.90 -1.35 5.44
C ARG A 83 -18.72 0.11 5.83
N ASN A 84 -17.48 0.59 5.88
CA ASN A 84 -17.17 1.99 6.20
C ASN A 84 -16.74 2.79 4.95
N GLY A 85 -17.03 2.28 3.76
CA GLY A 85 -16.81 2.98 2.48
C GLY A 85 -15.35 3.07 2.05
N GLY A 86 -14.46 2.30 2.66
CA GLY A 86 -13.05 2.24 2.29
C GLY A 86 -12.78 1.24 1.17
N VAL A 87 -11.55 1.24 0.67
CA VAL A 87 -11.02 0.31 -0.33
C VAL A 87 -9.75 -0.35 0.17
N LEU A 88 -9.47 -1.56 -0.34
CA LEU A 88 -8.26 -2.28 0.04
C LEU A 88 -7.72 -3.15 -1.11
N GLY A 89 -6.42 -3.41 -1.05
CA GLY A 89 -5.74 -4.29 -1.99
C GLY A 89 -4.41 -4.78 -1.42
N PRO A 90 -3.86 -5.90 -1.89
CA PRO A 90 -2.62 -6.45 -1.37
C PRO A 90 -1.42 -5.60 -1.80
N ALA A 91 -0.54 -5.29 -0.83
CA ALA A 91 0.79 -4.77 -1.10
C ALA A 91 1.67 -5.89 -1.67
N HIS A 92 2.57 -5.58 -2.61
CA HIS A 92 3.52 -6.53 -3.21
C HIS A 92 3.03 -8.00 -3.24
N PRO A 93 1.85 -8.30 -3.87
CA PRO A 93 1.10 -9.54 -3.65
C PRO A 93 1.86 -10.82 -4.02
N CYS A 94 2.80 -10.74 -4.94
CA CYS A 94 3.62 -11.85 -5.43
C CYS A 94 5.09 -11.72 -5.02
N GLY A 95 5.41 -10.93 -3.99
CA GLY A 95 6.76 -10.80 -3.47
C GLY A 95 7.31 -12.13 -2.96
N GLU A 96 8.63 -12.26 -2.91
CA GLU A 96 9.30 -13.53 -2.55
C GLU A 96 9.10 -13.94 -1.08
N LYS A 97 8.61 -13.04 -0.24
CA LYS A 97 8.46 -13.29 1.19
C LYS A 97 7.05 -13.71 1.56
N TYR A 98 6.95 -14.49 2.65
CA TYR A 98 5.70 -14.99 3.21
C TYR A 98 4.69 -13.92 3.62
N MET A 99 5.09 -12.64 3.75
CA MET A 99 4.19 -11.52 3.98
C MET A 99 3.47 -11.06 2.70
N SER A 100 3.79 -11.69 1.55
CA SER A 100 3.09 -11.43 0.29
C SER A 100 1.86 -12.33 0.16
N PHE A 101 0.78 -11.75 -0.35
CA PHE A 101 -0.55 -12.36 -0.37
C PHE A 101 -0.56 -13.74 -1.03
N THR A 102 0.12 -13.97 -2.16
CA THR A 102 0.13 -15.24 -2.87
C THR A 102 0.89 -16.36 -2.15
N HIS A 103 1.72 -16.01 -1.15
CA HIS A 103 2.39 -16.95 -0.26
C HIS A 103 1.66 -17.16 1.06
N ALA A 104 0.57 -16.43 1.29
CA ALA A 104 -0.17 -16.49 2.53
C ALA A 104 -1.19 -17.64 2.54
N ARG A 105 -1.45 -18.20 3.72
CA ARG A 105 -2.39 -19.31 3.92
C ARG A 105 -3.77 -19.02 3.32
N ARG A 106 -4.26 -17.80 3.42
CA ARG A 106 -5.59 -17.40 2.93
C ARG A 106 -5.72 -17.58 1.41
N TYR A 107 -4.67 -17.26 0.65
CA TYR A 107 -4.69 -17.43 -0.80
C TYR A 107 -4.79 -18.91 -1.20
N TYR A 108 -4.03 -19.80 -0.54
CA TYR A 108 -4.08 -21.24 -0.80
C TYR A 108 -5.44 -21.85 -0.48
N LEU A 109 -6.08 -21.42 0.61
CA LEU A 109 -7.38 -21.93 1.02
C LEU A 109 -8.54 -21.38 0.19
N SER A 110 -8.44 -20.16 -0.30
CA SER A 110 -9.53 -19.50 -1.04
C SER A 110 -8.98 -18.46 -2.03
N PRO A 111 -8.43 -18.88 -3.18
CA PRO A 111 -7.88 -17.93 -4.17
C PRO A 111 -8.90 -16.90 -4.67
N GLU A 112 -10.18 -17.27 -4.67
CA GLU A 112 -11.29 -16.42 -5.11
C GLU A 112 -11.50 -15.16 -4.23
N ILE A 113 -10.87 -15.12 -3.05
CA ILE A 113 -10.92 -13.93 -2.18
C ILE A 113 -10.32 -12.69 -2.87
N VAL A 114 -9.47 -12.87 -3.89
CA VAL A 114 -8.95 -11.81 -4.76
C VAL A 114 -10.09 -10.98 -5.37
N LYS A 115 -11.23 -11.58 -5.63
CA LYS A 115 -12.42 -10.90 -6.16
C LYS A 115 -12.92 -9.78 -5.24
N ARG A 116 -12.62 -9.87 -3.96
CA ARG A 116 -13.05 -8.91 -2.94
C ARG A 116 -12.10 -7.73 -2.78
N PHE A 117 -10.91 -7.75 -3.36
CA PHE A 117 -10.03 -6.59 -3.40
C PHE A 117 -10.54 -5.55 -4.40
N ASP A 118 -10.26 -4.29 -4.14
CA ASP A 118 -10.65 -3.17 -4.99
C ASP A 118 -9.55 -2.84 -6.01
N PHE A 119 -8.30 -3.00 -5.59
CA PHE A 119 -7.11 -2.80 -6.41
C PHE A 119 -6.02 -3.83 -6.08
N ILE A 120 -4.96 -3.87 -6.89
CA ILE A 120 -3.77 -4.69 -6.67
C ILE A 120 -2.53 -3.82 -6.94
N GLU A 121 -1.55 -3.85 -6.05
CA GLU A 121 -0.24 -3.25 -6.31
C GLU A 121 0.52 -4.12 -7.32
N THR A 122 0.61 -3.64 -8.56
CA THR A 122 1.22 -4.35 -9.67
C THR A 122 2.66 -3.98 -9.93
N PHE A 123 3.10 -2.84 -9.38
CA PHE A 123 4.48 -2.41 -9.46
C PHE A 123 4.97 -1.93 -8.09
N ASN A 124 5.86 -2.69 -7.48
CA ASN A 124 6.60 -2.31 -6.29
C ASN A 124 8.09 -2.26 -6.65
N CYS A 125 8.74 -1.10 -6.46
CA CYS A 125 10.14 -0.95 -6.88
C CYS A 125 11.12 -1.79 -6.06
N CYS A 126 10.72 -2.23 -4.88
CA CYS A 126 11.50 -3.08 -3.99
C CYS A 126 11.39 -4.57 -4.29
N GLU A 127 10.46 -4.96 -5.15
CA GLU A 127 10.25 -6.36 -5.54
C GLU A 127 10.94 -6.70 -6.88
N PRO A 128 11.33 -7.99 -7.11
CA PRO A 128 11.85 -8.46 -8.39
C PRO A 128 10.86 -8.30 -9.54
N LYS A 129 11.39 -8.31 -10.77
CA LYS A 129 10.57 -8.23 -11.99
C LYS A 129 9.51 -9.32 -12.07
N ASP A 130 9.87 -10.55 -11.70
CA ASP A 130 8.95 -11.70 -11.76
C ASP A 130 7.81 -11.57 -10.76
N SER A 131 8.07 -11.01 -9.57
CA SER A 131 7.05 -10.69 -8.59
C SER A 131 6.05 -9.66 -9.14
N ASN A 132 6.54 -8.58 -9.73
CA ASN A 132 5.69 -7.56 -10.36
C ASN A 132 4.93 -8.13 -11.58
N ALA A 133 5.56 -8.97 -12.39
CA ALA A 133 4.88 -9.65 -13.50
C ALA A 133 3.77 -10.60 -13.00
N GLY A 134 4.00 -11.30 -11.90
CA GLY A 134 2.97 -12.10 -11.23
C GLY A 134 1.80 -11.27 -10.72
N ALA A 135 2.09 -10.15 -10.09
CA ALA A 135 1.08 -9.21 -9.61
C ALA A 135 0.24 -8.61 -10.74
N LEU A 136 0.88 -8.26 -11.87
CA LEU A 136 0.19 -7.80 -13.07
C LEU A 136 -0.78 -8.86 -13.61
N LYS A 137 -0.31 -10.10 -13.79
CA LYS A 137 -1.17 -11.22 -14.22
C LYS A 137 -2.34 -11.45 -13.26
N LEU A 138 -2.10 -11.31 -11.96
CA LEU A 138 -3.17 -11.43 -10.96
C LEU A 138 -4.22 -10.33 -11.13
N ALA A 139 -3.80 -9.08 -11.31
CA ALA A 139 -4.70 -7.95 -11.53
C ALA A 139 -5.51 -8.10 -12.82
N GLU A 140 -4.87 -8.47 -13.92
CA GLU A 140 -5.52 -8.74 -15.22
C GLU A 140 -6.56 -9.87 -15.11
N LYS A 141 -6.18 -11.02 -14.51
CA LYS A 141 -7.06 -12.16 -14.32
C LYS A 141 -8.37 -11.80 -13.61
N TYR A 142 -8.30 -10.90 -12.62
CA TYR A 142 -9.47 -10.54 -11.81
C TYR A 142 -10.05 -9.15 -12.14
N GLY A 143 -9.56 -8.48 -13.19
CA GLY A 143 -10.04 -7.17 -13.64
C GLY A 143 -9.93 -6.10 -12.55
N LYS A 144 -8.77 -6.03 -11.87
CA LYS A 144 -8.55 -5.10 -10.74
C LYS A 144 -7.86 -3.82 -11.19
N VAL A 145 -8.19 -2.72 -10.51
CA VAL A 145 -7.43 -1.48 -10.65
C VAL A 145 -5.98 -1.73 -10.22
N MET A 146 -5.04 -1.19 -10.98
CA MET A 146 -3.60 -1.40 -10.77
C MET A 146 -3.00 -0.20 -10.06
N THR A 147 -2.20 -0.44 -9.03
CA THR A 147 -1.45 0.61 -8.33
C THR A 147 0.03 0.30 -8.33
N GLY A 148 0.86 1.29 -8.05
CA GLY A 148 2.29 1.12 -7.86
C GLY A 148 2.79 1.97 -6.71
N GLY A 149 3.72 1.42 -5.95
CA GLY A 149 4.30 2.04 -4.77
C GLY A 149 5.79 1.75 -4.62
N SER A 150 6.48 2.62 -3.89
CA SER A 150 7.92 2.50 -3.67
C SER A 150 8.28 1.63 -2.45
N ASP A 151 7.31 1.32 -1.59
CA ASP A 151 7.55 0.55 -0.35
C ASP A 151 8.78 1.08 0.41
N SER A 152 8.79 2.41 0.60
CA SER A 152 10.00 3.13 1.01
C SER A 152 10.23 3.06 2.50
N HIS A 153 11.25 2.32 2.90
CA HIS A 153 11.78 2.29 4.27
C HIS A 153 12.99 3.22 4.45
N LYS A 154 13.47 3.83 3.37
CA LYS A 154 14.60 4.78 3.34
C LYS A 154 14.39 5.84 2.26
N THR A 155 15.07 6.97 2.43
CA THR A 155 14.96 8.12 1.53
C THR A 155 15.42 7.85 0.10
N ASP A 156 16.38 6.94 -0.11
CA ASP A 156 16.94 6.60 -1.42
C ASP A 156 16.03 5.71 -2.28
N CYS A 157 14.93 5.22 -1.70
CA CYS A 157 13.88 4.46 -2.39
C CYS A 157 12.66 5.34 -2.76
N VAL A 158 12.51 6.50 -2.11
CA VAL A 158 11.36 7.39 -2.32
C VAL A 158 11.28 7.86 -3.76
N GLY A 159 10.08 7.78 -4.36
CA GLY A 159 9.82 8.25 -5.72
C GLY A 159 10.29 7.30 -6.83
N ARG A 160 10.74 6.08 -6.50
CA ARG A 160 11.16 5.08 -7.51
C ARG A 160 10.01 4.34 -8.17
N ALA A 161 8.81 4.39 -7.59
CA ALA A 161 7.61 3.83 -8.20
C ALA A 161 6.45 4.81 -8.08
N TYR A 162 5.49 4.69 -9.00
CA TYR A 162 4.39 5.64 -9.11
C TYR A 162 3.11 4.99 -9.64
N THR A 163 2.01 5.67 -9.34
CA THR A 163 0.70 5.49 -9.97
C THR A 163 0.31 6.79 -10.67
N ILE A 164 -0.03 6.74 -11.96
CA ILE A 164 -0.62 7.88 -12.68
C ILE A 164 -2.13 7.72 -12.65
N LEU A 165 -2.79 8.68 -12.04
CA LEU A 165 -4.24 8.77 -11.99
C LEU A 165 -4.78 9.46 -13.24
N PRO A 166 -5.97 9.09 -13.74
CA PRO A 166 -6.57 9.70 -14.95
C PRO A 166 -7.00 11.16 -14.72
N GLU A 167 -7.29 11.53 -13.49
CA GLU A 167 -7.64 12.87 -13.05
C GLU A 167 -7.04 13.20 -11.68
N PRO A 168 -6.81 14.48 -11.37
CA PRO A 168 -6.28 14.88 -10.07
C PRO A 168 -7.23 14.51 -8.92
N VAL A 169 -6.67 14.09 -7.80
CA VAL A 169 -7.39 13.86 -6.54
C VAL A 169 -6.77 14.70 -5.42
N LYS A 170 -7.60 15.15 -4.49
CA LYS A 170 -7.20 15.95 -3.33
C LYS A 170 -7.52 15.28 -2.00
N THR A 171 -8.43 14.29 -2.01
CA THR A 171 -8.91 13.59 -0.84
C THR A 171 -8.91 12.07 -1.04
N GLU A 172 -8.91 11.33 0.06
CA GLU A 172 -9.06 9.87 0.06
C GLU A 172 -10.39 9.47 -0.59
N THR A 173 -11.45 10.23 -0.35
CA THR A 173 -12.78 9.95 -0.92
C THR A 173 -12.79 10.06 -2.45
N GLU A 174 -12.09 11.04 -3.02
CA GLU A 174 -11.92 11.16 -4.48
C GLU A 174 -11.12 9.99 -5.06
N LEU A 175 -10.02 9.59 -4.40
CA LEU A 175 -9.25 8.42 -4.84
C LEU A 175 -10.09 7.13 -4.78
N ILE A 176 -10.85 6.92 -3.71
CA ILE A 176 -11.77 5.79 -3.55
C ILE A 176 -12.80 5.79 -4.69
N SER A 177 -13.35 6.95 -5.03
CA SER A 177 -14.31 7.09 -6.13
C SER A 177 -13.70 6.66 -7.48
N LEU A 178 -12.44 7.03 -7.77
CA LEU A 178 -11.75 6.59 -8.99
C LEU A 178 -11.53 5.07 -9.02
N ILE A 179 -11.16 4.48 -7.89
CA ILE A 179 -10.98 3.03 -7.76
C ILE A 179 -12.32 2.30 -8.02
N HIS A 180 -13.42 2.77 -7.43
CA HIS A 180 -14.75 2.19 -7.64
C HIS A 180 -15.26 2.32 -9.08
N LYS A 181 -14.91 3.40 -9.79
CA LYS A 181 -15.20 3.56 -11.22
C LYS A 181 -14.40 2.60 -12.10
N LYS A 182 -13.46 1.86 -11.52
CA LYS A 182 -12.53 0.95 -12.22
C LYS A 182 -11.79 1.64 -13.37
N THR A 183 -11.49 2.92 -13.20
CA THR A 183 -10.74 3.69 -14.19
C THR A 183 -9.31 3.14 -14.25
N ALA A 184 -8.78 3.00 -15.45
CA ALA A 184 -7.43 2.48 -15.64
C ALA A 184 -6.37 3.46 -15.09
N PHE A 185 -5.58 3.02 -14.13
CA PHE A 185 -4.38 3.71 -13.67
C PHE A 185 -3.17 3.17 -14.43
N LYS A 186 -2.15 4.00 -14.61
CA LYS A 186 -0.86 3.56 -15.15
C LYS A 186 0.13 3.44 -14.00
N THR A 187 0.88 2.36 -13.97
CA THR A 187 1.90 2.10 -12.94
C THR A 187 3.27 1.94 -13.57
N GLY A 188 4.31 2.26 -12.84
CA GLY A 188 5.68 2.09 -13.30
C GLY A 188 6.71 2.62 -12.32
N GLY A 189 7.97 2.60 -12.76
CA GLY A 189 9.08 3.08 -11.95
C GLY A 189 10.40 2.48 -12.32
N VAL A 190 11.37 2.62 -11.41
CA VAL A 190 12.73 2.10 -11.52
C VAL A 190 12.99 1.15 -10.36
N TYR A 191 13.43 -0.06 -10.66
CA TYR A 191 13.71 -1.07 -9.64
C TYR A 191 14.81 -0.62 -8.66
N TYR A 192 14.55 -0.89 -7.39
CA TYR A 192 15.50 -0.66 -6.30
C TYR A 192 16.26 -1.96 -6.01
N ASN A 193 17.25 -2.26 -6.86
CA ASN A 193 18.01 -3.50 -6.83
C ASN A 193 18.99 -3.55 -5.66
N LYS A 194 18.46 -3.69 -4.44
CA LYS A 194 19.26 -3.83 -3.21
C LYS A 194 18.80 -5.01 -2.37
N THR A 195 19.67 -5.51 -1.52
CA THR A 195 19.33 -6.58 -0.57
C THR A 195 18.27 -6.11 0.44
N THR A 196 17.56 -7.04 1.03
CA THR A 196 16.57 -6.74 2.08
C THR A 196 17.16 -5.90 3.23
N LYS A 197 18.41 -6.21 3.64
CA LYS A 197 19.11 -5.46 4.69
C LYS A 197 19.35 -4.00 4.28
N GLU A 198 19.65 -3.75 3.02
CA GLU A 198 19.83 -2.41 2.49
C GLU A 198 18.49 -1.68 2.34
N LYS A 199 17.41 -2.39 1.98
CA LYS A 199 16.07 -1.83 1.84
C LYS A 199 15.50 -1.35 3.18
N ILE A 200 15.51 -2.19 4.22
CA ILE A 200 14.86 -1.90 5.51
C ILE A 200 15.80 -1.45 6.62
N GLY A 201 17.12 -1.59 6.45
CA GLY A 201 18.13 -1.29 7.47
C GLY A 201 18.26 -2.34 8.57
N LYS A 202 19.34 -2.24 9.37
CA LYS A 202 19.67 -3.25 10.40
C LYS A 202 18.65 -3.27 11.56
N VAL A 203 18.24 -2.11 12.03
CA VAL A 203 17.33 -1.96 13.19
C VAL A 203 15.93 -2.46 12.84
N ASN A 204 15.41 -2.03 11.69
CA ASN A 204 14.09 -2.46 11.23
C ASN A 204 14.05 -3.97 10.96
N LYS A 205 15.15 -4.56 10.45
CA LYS A 205 15.24 -6.02 10.28
C LYS A 205 15.08 -6.76 11.60
N LEU A 206 15.65 -6.27 12.69
CA LEU A 206 15.50 -6.85 14.03
C LEU A 206 14.06 -6.74 14.51
N LEU A 207 13.41 -5.59 14.33
CA LEU A 207 12.01 -5.39 14.71
C LEU A 207 11.06 -6.29 13.92
N VAL A 208 11.28 -6.44 12.62
CA VAL A 208 10.53 -7.39 11.78
C VAL A 208 10.74 -8.82 12.28
N TYR A 209 11.98 -9.23 12.58
CA TYR A 209 12.27 -10.57 13.13
C TYR A 209 11.56 -10.82 14.49
N LEU A 210 11.58 -9.83 15.38
CA LEU A 210 10.90 -9.92 16.67
C LEU A 210 9.38 -9.98 16.53
N SER A 211 8.82 -9.29 15.54
CA SER A 211 7.38 -9.35 15.25
C SER A 211 6.94 -10.73 14.75
N LEU A 212 7.84 -11.49 14.14
CA LEU A 212 7.60 -12.83 13.60
C LEU A 212 7.63 -13.94 14.65
N ILE A 213 8.35 -13.73 15.74
CA ILE A 213 8.44 -14.70 16.85
C ILE A 213 7.16 -14.73 17.71
N HIS A 214 6.29 -13.73 17.55
CA HIS A 214 5.06 -13.56 18.33
C HIS A 214 3.77 -13.89 17.54
N ILE A 215 3.90 -14.52 16.37
CA ILE A 215 2.83 -15.12 15.57
C ILE A 215 2.91 -16.64 15.67
#